data_90982100f267565437d5d496595dfb1a
#
_entry.id   90982100f267565437d5d496595dfb1a
#
_cell.length_a   1.000
_cell.length_b   1.000
_cell.length_c   1.000
_cell.angle_alpha   90.00
_cell.angle_beta   90.00
_cell.angle_gamma   90.00
#
_symmetry.space_group_name_H-M   'P 1'
#
loop_
_entity.id
_entity.type
_entity.pdbx_description
1 polymer ?
#
loop_
_entity_poly.entity_id
_entity_poly.type
_entity_poly.pdbx_seq_one_letter_code
_entity_poly.pdbx_strand_id
1 'polypeptide(L)'
;MFMGTGIKPFFYACTDTSFSLQQPELFAYAMRTSQRVAVWANQAQELIVEPTGDLYLLKKAPKPTLTEWLLRDNQDLVRSRAVLGSRNRSIGFSKNLAHGFFDARTVLYLALQLAYHAGFSKVILVGADMNQSAGRFYETDGSSISPCGLDQHFHSRILPSLKLMSDKVIDSKFAVYNLSPSSRIPSSVIPVTTLDKVKAIIQT
;
A
#
# COMPACT_ATOMS: atom_id res chain seq x y z
N MET A 1 6.65 -6.48 -12.95
CA MET A 1 6.19 -7.65 -12.17
C MET A 1 7.22 -8.76 -12.30
N PHE A 2 7.29 -9.70 -11.35
CA PHE A 2 8.37 -10.70 -11.29
C PHE A 2 8.18 -11.92 -12.20
N MET A 3 7.31 -11.83 -13.23
CA MET A 3 7.12 -12.91 -14.20
C MET A 3 8.46 -13.25 -14.90
N GLY A 4 8.77 -14.53 -14.96
CA GLY A 4 10.02 -15.03 -15.58
C GLY A 4 11.31 -14.83 -14.78
N THR A 5 11.25 -14.16 -13.62
CA THR A 5 12.47 -13.88 -12.81
C THR A 5 12.80 -14.97 -11.78
N GLY A 6 11.90 -15.92 -11.53
CA GLY A 6 12.03 -16.90 -10.45
C GLY A 6 11.84 -16.34 -9.04
N ILE A 7 11.62 -15.02 -8.90
CA ILE A 7 11.40 -14.38 -7.60
C ILE A 7 9.97 -14.71 -7.12
N LYS A 8 9.88 -15.26 -5.91
CA LYS A 8 8.60 -15.50 -5.23
C LYS A 8 8.30 -14.32 -4.31
N PRO A 9 7.28 -13.48 -4.62
CA PRO A 9 6.90 -12.37 -3.76
C PRO A 9 6.53 -12.87 -2.35
N PHE A 10 7.03 -12.19 -1.31
CA PHE A 10 6.63 -12.48 0.07
C PHE A 10 5.16 -12.14 0.29
N PHE A 11 4.69 -11.03 -0.29
CA PHE A 11 3.31 -10.61 -0.22
C PHE A 11 2.84 -10.05 -1.56
N TYR A 12 1.65 -10.44 -1.99
CA TYR A 12 0.90 -9.80 -3.05
C TYR A 12 -0.38 -9.19 -2.47
N ALA A 13 -0.64 -7.93 -2.76
CA ALA A 13 -1.85 -7.25 -2.33
C ALA A 13 -2.56 -6.62 -3.53
N CYS A 14 -3.86 -6.86 -3.66
CA CYS A 14 -4.70 -6.26 -4.69
C CYS A 14 -5.94 -5.63 -4.05
N THR A 15 -6.08 -4.30 -4.25
CA THR A 15 -7.26 -3.55 -3.80
C THR A 15 -8.20 -3.18 -4.94
N ASP A 16 -7.78 -3.42 -6.18
CA ASP A 16 -8.59 -3.19 -7.37
C ASP A 16 -9.42 -4.44 -7.66
N THR A 17 -10.72 -4.36 -7.46
CA THR A 17 -11.65 -5.48 -7.68
C THR A 17 -11.83 -5.83 -9.15
N SER A 18 -11.48 -4.94 -10.07
CA SER A 18 -11.57 -5.18 -11.51
C SER A 18 -10.30 -5.80 -12.10
N PHE A 19 -9.19 -5.80 -11.35
CA PHE A 19 -7.89 -6.24 -11.87
C PHE A 19 -7.88 -7.72 -12.31
N SER A 20 -8.56 -8.59 -11.58
CA SER A 20 -8.69 -10.02 -11.94
C SER A 20 -9.37 -10.24 -13.28
N LEU A 21 -10.31 -9.36 -13.65
CA LEU A 21 -11.01 -9.39 -14.94
C LEU A 21 -10.21 -8.75 -16.07
N GLN A 22 -9.52 -7.63 -15.77
CA GLN A 22 -8.75 -6.88 -16.76
C GLN A 22 -7.40 -7.53 -17.09
N GLN A 23 -6.79 -8.19 -16.11
CA GLN A 23 -5.46 -8.80 -16.22
C GLN A 23 -5.44 -10.21 -15.59
N PRO A 24 -6.24 -11.16 -16.12
CA PRO A 24 -6.45 -12.48 -15.49
C PRO A 24 -5.16 -13.30 -15.39
N GLU A 25 -4.28 -13.22 -16.38
CA GLU A 25 -3.00 -13.96 -16.38
C GLU A 25 -2.04 -13.42 -15.31
N LEU A 26 -1.91 -12.09 -15.20
CA LEU A 26 -1.08 -11.45 -14.18
C LEU A 26 -1.59 -11.73 -12.78
N PHE A 27 -2.92 -11.69 -12.61
CA PHE A 27 -3.56 -12.01 -11.35
C PHE A 27 -3.34 -13.48 -10.97
N ALA A 28 -3.59 -14.42 -11.90
CA ALA A 28 -3.36 -15.85 -11.68
C ALA A 28 -1.89 -16.17 -11.38
N TYR A 29 -0.97 -15.52 -12.07
CA TYR A 29 0.46 -15.66 -11.78
C TYR A 29 0.80 -15.21 -10.36
N ALA A 30 0.28 -14.05 -9.92
CA ALA A 30 0.50 -13.54 -8.57
C ALA A 30 -0.08 -14.50 -7.50
N MET A 31 -1.26 -15.09 -7.75
CA MET A 31 -1.86 -16.09 -6.87
C MET A 31 -0.97 -17.34 -6.70
N ARG A 32 -0.38 -17.83 -7.80
CA ARG A 32 0.43 -19.06 -7.79
C ARG A 32 1.84 -18.88 -7.26
N THR A 33 2.40 -17.66 -7.31
CA THR A 33 3.82 -17.45 -7.01
C THR A 33 4.07 -16.76 -5.68
N SER A 34 3.08 -16.07 -5.11
CA SER A 34 3.24 -15.33 -3.88
C SER A 34 3.11 -16.23 -2.66
N GLN A 35 3.97 -15.99 -1.65
CA GLN A 35 3.91 -16.72 -0.38
C GLN A 35 2.66 -16.34 0.42
N ARG A 36 2.20 -15.10 0.29
CA ARG A 36 1.00 -14.55 0.94
C ARG A 36 0.25 -13.65 -0.02
N VAL A 37 -1.06 -13.72 0.05
CA VAL A 37 -1.98 -12.98 -0.83
C VAL A 37 -3.00 -12.25 0.00
N ALA A 38 -3.21 -10.96 -0.26
CA ALA A 38 -4.25 -10.15 0.38
C ALA A 38 -5.21 -9.57 -0.68
N VAL A 39 -6.47 -10.00 -0.62
CA VAL A 39 -7.54 -9.58 -1.54
C VAL A 39 -8.83 -9.34 -0.76
N TRP A 40 -9.81 -8.71 -1.40
CA TRP A 40 -11.14 -8.57 -0.81
C TRP A 40 -11.89 -9.91 -0.74
N ALA A 41 -12.81 -10.04 0.22
CA ALA A 41 -13.59 -11.27 0.40
C ALA A 41 -14.39 -11.67 -0.85
N ASN A 42 -14.96 -10.70 -1.58
CA ASN A 42 -15.65 -10.97 -2.85
C ASN A 42 -14.69 -11.46 -3.94
N GLN A 43 -13.49 -10.88 -4.05
CA GLN A 43 -12.47 -11.38 -4.98
C GLN A 43 -12.04 -12.82 -4.62
N ALA A 44 -11.93 -13.12 -3.33
CA ALA A 44 -11.57 -14.46 -2.86
C ALA A 44 -12.63 -15.51 -3.20
N GLN A 45 -13.91 -15.13 -3.26
CA GLN A 45 -15.00 -16.02 -3.65
C GLN A 45 -15.07 -16.29 -5.16
N GLU A 46 -14.57 -15.34 -5.96
CA GLU A 46 -14.57 -15.40 -7.44
C GLU A 46 -13.22 -15.86 -8.00
N LEU A 47 -12.33 -16.41 -7.15
CA LEU A 47 -11.01 -16.86 -7.60
C LEU A 47 -11.14 -18.05 -8.57
N ILE A 48 -10.72 -17.84 -9.80
CA ILE A 48 -10.56 -18.91 -10.81
C ILE A 48 -9.34 -19.78 -10.50
N VAL A 49 -8.38 -19.23 -9.77
CA VAL A 49 -7.10 -19.88 -9.40
C VAL A 49 -6.91 -19.76 -7.90
N GLU A 50 -6.79 -20.90 -7.23
CA GLU A 50 -6.47 -20.93 -5.82
C GLU A 50 -5.03 -20.44 -5.57
N PRO A 51 -4.82 -19.58 -4.54
CA PRO A 51 -3.47 -19.19 -4.14
C PRO A 51 -2.71 -20.40 -3.59
N THR A 52 -1.42 -20.50 -3.94
CA THR A 52 -0.54 -21.55 -3.37
C THR A 52 -0.01 -21.19 -1.99
N GLY A 53 -0.06 -19.91 -1.63
CA GLY A 53 0.34 -19.39 -0.33
C GLY A 53 -0.84 -19.03 0.57
N ASP A 54 -0.55 -18.42 1.71
CA ASP A 54 -1.57 -18.03 2.68
C ASP A 54 -2.48 -16.92 2.11
N LEU A 55 -3.80 -17.12 2.24
CA LEU A 55 -4.79 -16.14 1.81
C LEU A 55 -5.28 -15.28 2.98
N TYR A 56 -5.18 -13.96 2.82
CA TYR A 56 -5.65 -12.98 3.78
C TYR A 56 -6.78 -12.14 3.18
N LEU A 57 -7.87 -11.99 3.92
CA LEU A 57 -8.99 -11.17 3.49
C LEU A 57 -8.81 -9.72 3.96
N LEU A 58 -8.87 -8.80 3.01
CA LEU A 58 -8.76 -7.37 3.30
C LEU A 58 -10.00 -6.86 4.04
N LYS A 59 -9.75 -6.11 5.11
CA LYS A 59 -10.77 -5.43 5.89
C LYS A 59 -10.35 -3.97 6.13
N LYS A 60 -11.25 -3.02 5.92
CA LYS A 60 -10.99 -1.61 6.27
C LYS A 60 -11.06 -1.40 7.78
N ALA A 61 -10.18 -0.56 8.29
CA ALA A 61 -10.24 -0.13 9.68
C ALA A 61 -11.60 0.50 10.00
N PRO A 62 -12.20 0.18 11.16
CA PRO A 62 -13.50 0.73 11.56
C PRO A 62 -13.43 2.24 11.75
N LYS A 63 -14.58 2.91 11.67
CA LYS A 63 -14.67 4.31 12.07
C LYS A 63 -14.41 4.40 13.58
N PRO A 64 -13.79 5.51 14.08
CA PRO A 64 -13.57 5.66 15.51
C PRO A 64 -14.93 5.76 16.24
N THR A 65 -15.01 5.11 17.38
CA THR A 65 -16.12 5.32 18.32
C THR A 65 -15.94 6.66 19.02
N LEU A 66 -17.00 7.18 19.65
CA LEU A 66 -16.91 8.43 20.44
C LEU A 66 -15.92 8.29 21.61
N THR A 67 -15.86 7.12 22.22
CA THR A 67 -14.93 6.82 23.31
C THR A 67 -13.48 6.76 22.82
N GLU A 68 -13.18 6.10 21.70
CA GLU A 68 -11.85 6.09 21.10
C GLU A 68 -11.41 7.48 20.66
N TRP A 69 -12.35 8.31 20.20
CA TRP A 69 -12.06 9.68 19.83
C TRP A 69 -11.71 10.56 21.03
N LEU A 70 -12.38 10.36 22.17
CA LEU A 70 -12.14 11.08 23.45
C LEU A 70 -10.89 10.55 24.16
N LEU A 71 -10.73 9.24 24.28
CA LEU A 71 -9.67 8.62 25.08
C LEU A 71 -8.35 8.45 24.32
N ARG A 72 -8.35 8.57 22.97
CA ARG A 72 -7.15 8.51 22.09
C ARG A 72 -6.31 7.25 22.24
N ASP A 73 -6.85 6.14 22.65
CA ASP A 73 -6.13 5.04 23.27
C ASP A 73 -5.89 3.82 22.38
N ASN A 74 -5.98 3.96 21.05
CA ASN A 74 -5.67 2.84 20.17
C ASN A 74 -4.26 3.00 19.59
N GLN A 75 -3.26 2.36 20.21
CA GLN A 75 -1.87 2.38 19.76
C GLN A 75 -1.68 1.69 18.40
N ASP A 76 -2.57 0.75 18.05
CA ASP A 76 -2.54 0.01 16.79
C ASP A 76 -3.13 0.79 15.61
N LEU A 77 -4.05 1.72 15.85
CA LEU A 77 -4.72 2.52 14.84
C LEU A 77 -4.36 4.00 14.97
N VAL A 78 -3.25 4.40 14.36
CA VAL A 78 -2.84 5.80 14.33
C VAL A 78 -3.79 6.59 13.43
N ARG A 79 -4.49 7.60 13.98
CA ARG A 79 -5.50 8.38 13.27
C ARG A 79 -5.13 9.86 13.14
N SER A 80 -5.62 10.50 12.08
CA SER A 80 -5.54 11.96 11.94
C SER A 80 -6.34 12.65 13.04
N ARG A 81 -5.77 13.72 13.62
CA ARG A 81 -6.39 14.52 14.66
C ARG A 81 -7.31 15.62 14.13
N ALA A 82 -7.47 15.73 12.82
CA ALA A 82 -8.29 16.78 12.24
C ALA A 82 -9.76 16.65 12.67
N VAL A 83 -10.23 17.62 13.43
CA VAL A 83 -11.59 17.67 14.00
C VAL A 83 -12.64 17.95 12.93
N LEU A 84 -12.28 18.68 11.87
CA LEU A 84 -13.18 19.14 10.80
C LEU A 84 -13.00 18.29 9.53
N GLY A 85 -14.13 17.75 9.05
CA GLY A 85 -14.24 17.02 7.78
C GLY A 85 -14.26 15.50 7.92
N SER A 86 -15.32 14.89 7.38
CA SER A 86 -15.47 13.42 7.35
C SER A 86 -14.34 12.70 6.62
N ARG A 87 -13.70 13.37 5.64
CA ARG A 87 -12.55 12.84 4.90
C ARG A 87 -11.31 12.68 5.80
N ASN A 88 -11.05 13.64 6.68
CA ASN A 88 -9.89 13.62 7.56
C ASN A 88 -9.98 12.50 8.63
N ARG A 89 -11.20 12.19 9.10
CA ARG A 89 -11.43 11.08 10.06
C ARG A 89 -11.10 9.70 9.51
N SER A 90 -11.01 9.54 8.22
CA SER A 90 -10.67 8.28 7.55
C SER A 90 -9.19 8.17 7.15
N ILE A 91 -8.37 9.20 7.47
CA ILE A 91 -6.93 9.17 7.31
C ILE A 91 -6.30 8.57 8.58
N GLY A 92 -5.50 7.54 8.39
CA GLY A 92 -4.81 6.87 9.48
C GLY A 92 -3.80 5.85 8.96
N PHE A 93 -3.11 5.19 9.88
CA PHE A 93 -2.20 4.08 9.63
C PHE A 93 -2.48 2.96 10.61
N SER A 94 -2.62 1.75 10.12
CA SER A 94 -2.79 0.56 10.96
C SER A 94 -1.44 -0.11 11.20
N LYS A 95 -1.05 -0.19 12.45
CA LYS A 95 0.12 -0.95 12.90
C LYS A 95 -0.19 -2.43 13.05
N ASN A 96 -1.48 -2.77 13.22
CA ASN A 96 -1.96 -4.13 13.36
C ASN A 96 -3.17 -4.36 12.44
N LEU A 97 -2.96 -5.11 11.36
CA LEU A 97 -3.97 -5.35 10.33
C LEU A 97 -5.11 -6.28 10.76
N ALA A 98 -5.01 -6.94 11.92
CA ALA A 98 -6.16 -7.62 12.51
C ALA A 98 -7.33 -6.65 12.78
N HIS A 99 -7.03 -5.37 13.03
CA HIS A 99 -8.01 -4.28 13.17
C HIS A 99 -8.45 -3.67 11.82
N GLY A 100 -7.92 -4.17 10.70
CA GLY A 100 -8.15 -3.64 9.36
C GLY A 100 -7.13 -2.56 8.96
N PHE A 101 -7.18 -2.13 7.70
CA PHE A 101 -6.26 -1.16 7.13
C PHE A 101 -6.94 0.17 6.79
N PHE A 102 -6.18 1.25 6.75
CA PHE A 102 -6.62 2.54 6.25
C PHE A 102 -6.44 2.63 4.74
N ASP A 103 -7.54 2.79 4.03
CA ASP A 103 -7.54 2.91 2.57
C ASP A 103 -7.19 4.35 2.15
N ALA A 104 -6.01 4.55 1.60
CA ALA A 104 -5.57 5.83 1.05
C ALA A 104 -5.77 5.95 -0.47
N ARG A 105 -6.59 5.10 -1.08
CA ARG A 105 -6.83 5.07 -2.55
C ARG A 105 -5.59 4.70 -3.36
N THR A 106 -4.66 4.01 -2.76
CA THR A 106 -3.50 3.41 -3.43
C THR A 106 -3.08 2.15 -2.69
N VAL A 107 -2.76 1.10 -3.45
CA VAL A 107 -2.24 -0.15 -2.91
C VAL A 107 -0.89 0.04 -2.22
N LEU A 108 -0.11 1.05 -2.62
CA LEU A 108 1.14 1.42 -1.95
C LEU A 108 0.94 1.63 -0.45
N TYR A 109 -0.12 2.33 -0.04
CA TYR A 109 -0.35 2.60 1.37
C TYR A 109 -0.78 1.35 2.16
N LEU A 110 -1.49 0.44 1.53
CA LEU A 110 -1.75 -0.89 2.10
C LEU A 110 -0.44 -1.68 2.25
N ALA A 111 0.42 -1.67 1.22
CA ALA A 111 1.71 -2.37 1.26
C ALA A 111 2.62 -1.86 2.39
N LEU A 112 2.61 -0.55 2.68
CA LEU A 112 3.33 0.03 3.82
C LEU A 112 2.79 -0.45 5.17
N GLN A 113 1.47 -0.56 5.32
CA GLN A 113 0.84 -1.11 6.53
C GLN A 113 1.10 -2.62 6.67
N LEU A 114 1.10 -3.36 5.56
CA LEU A 114 1.50 -4.77 5.53
C LEU A 114 2.95 -4.96 5.95
N ALA A 115 3.86 -4.15 5.42
CA ALA A 115 5.27 -4.21 5.77
C ALA A 115 5.49 -3.93 7.28
N TYR A 116 4.83 -2.91 7.82
CA TYR A 116 4.88 -2.61 9.25
C TYR A 116 4.36 -3.78 10.09
N HIS A 117 3.17 -4.28 9.77
CA HIS A 117 2.54 -5.40 10.47
C HIS A 117 3.36 -6.70 10.41
N ALA A 118 4.03 -6.94 9.29
CA ALA A 118 4.92 -8.09 9.10
C ALA A 118 6.28 -7.93 9.81
N GLY A 119 6.55 -6.79 10.45
CA GLY A 119 7.77 -6.55 11.24
C GLY A 119 8.98 -6.10 10.40
N PHE A 120 8.80 -5.66 9.17
CA PHE A 120 9.90 -5.08 8.40
C PHE A 120 10.31 -3.74 9.02
N SER A 121 11.60 -3.57 9.25
CA SER A 121 12.16 -2.32 9.79
C SER A 121 12.49 -1.29 8.70
N LYS A 122 12.70 -1.73 7.47
CA LYS A 122 13.10 -0.88 6.34
C LYS A 122 12.31 -1.25 5.10
N VAL A 123 11.75 -0.26 4.43
CA VAL A 123 10.98 -0.41 3.19
C VAL A 123 11.59 0.46 2.11
N ILE A 124 11.90 -0.16 0.98
CA ILE A 124 12.41 0.54 -0.20
C ILE A 124 11.32 0.51 -1.27
N LEU A 125 10.81 1.68 -1.63
CA LEU A 125 9.81 1.82 -2.68
C LEU A 125 10.48 1.83 -4.05
N VAL A 126 9.99 1.01 -4.97
CA VAL A 126 10.42 0.94 -6.37
C VAL A 126 9.21 1.22 -7.26
N GLY A 127 9.34 2.13 -8.22
CA GLY A 127 8.24 2.48 -9.12
C GLY A 127 7.10 3.24 -8.45
N ALA A 128 7.39 3.97 -7.35
CA ALA A 128 6.40 4.77 -6.62
C ALA A 128 6.36 6.23 -7.12
N ASP A 129 6.19 6.42 -8.41
CA ASP A 129 6.21 7.75 -9.05
C ASP A 129 4.98 8.59 -8.69
N MET A 130 3.86 7.96 -8.38
CA MET A 130 2.58 8.61 -8.08
C MET A 130 2.14 9.57 -9.19
N ASN A 131 2.48 9.24 -10.43
CA ASN A 131 2.15 9.98 -11.62
C ASN A 131 1.27 9.13 -12.55
N GLN A 132 0.06 9.60 -12.82
CA GLN A 132 -0.88 8.88 -13.67
C GLN A 132 -0.42 8.81 -15.14
N SER A 133 0.33 9.81 -15.61
CA SER A 133 0.83 9.87 -16.99
C SER A 133 2.04 8.95 -17.24
N ALA A 134 2.65 8.36 -16.21
CA ALA A 134 3.79 7.46 -16.37
C ALA A 134 3.41 6.09 -17.00
N GLY A 135 2.10 5.81 -17.17
CA GLY A 135 1.61 4.52 -17.65
C GLY A 135 1.86 3.38 -16.66
N ARG A 136 1.34 2.21 -16.97
CA ARG A 136 1.61 1.00 -16.17
C ARG A 136 2.43 0.04 -17.01
N PHE A 137 3.31 -0.74 -16.37
CA PHE A 137 4.21 -1.67 -17.05
C PHE A 137 3.50 -2.72 -17.94
N TYR A 138 2.19 -2.93 -17.75
CA TYR A 138 1.36 -3.85 -18.52
C TYR A 138 0.46 -3.15 -19.54
N GLU A 139 0.47 -1.82 -19.59
CA GLU A 139 -0.23 -1.04 -20.59
C GLU A 139 0.68 -0.91 -21.81
N THR A 140 0.34 -1.63 -22.89
CA THR A 140 1.03 -1.53 -24.19
C THR A 140 0.31 -0.53 -25.08
N ASP A 141 1.02 0.06 -26.04
CA ASP A 141 0.47 0.98 -27.02
C ASP A 141 -0.79 0.39 -27.69
N GLY A 142 -1.94 1.07 -27.54
CA GLY A 142 -3.24 0.63 -28.06
C GLY A 142 -4.13 -0.13 -27.08
N SER A 143 -3.66 -0.48 -25.88
CA SER A 143 -4.53 -1.02 -24.83
C SER A 143 -5.33 0.09 -24.15
N SER A 144 -6.55 -0.23 -23.72
CA SER A 144 -7.36 0.71 -22.93
C SER A 144 -6.63 1.07 -21.64
N ILE A 145 -6.34 2.36 -21.46
CA ILE A 145 -5.75 2.88 -20.21
C ILE A 145 -6.74 2.57 -19.07
N SER A 146 -6.29 1.80 -18.09
CA SER A 146 -7.13 1.50 -16.93
C SER A 146 -7.49 2.78 -16.17
N PRO A 147 -8.77 2.98 -15.82
CA PRO A 147 -9.20 4.16 -15.06
C PRO A 147 -8.35 4.31 -13.80
N CYS A 148 -7.69 5.44 -13.65
CA CYS A 148 -6.83 5.72 -12.51
C CYS A 148 -7.31 6.99 -11.81
N GLY A 149 -7.76 6.87 -10.57
CA GLY A 149 -8.15 8.02 -9.75
C GLY A 149 -6.99 8.65 -8.96
N LEU A 150 -5.74 8.35 -9.35
CA LEU A 150 -4.56 8.75 -8.60
C LEU A 150 -4.48 10.27 -8.42
N ASP A 151 -4.62 11.03 -9.50
CA ASP A 151 -4.52 12.49 -9.47
C ASP A 151 -5.63 13.14 -8.64
N GLN A 152 -6.86 12.61 -8.74
CA GLN A 152 -8.02 13.09 -7.97
C GLN A 152 -7.84 12.90 -6.46
N HIS A 153 -7.12 11.84 -6.08
CA HIS A 153 -6.95 11.46 -4.67
C HIS A 153 -5.59 11.84 -4.10
N PHE A 154 -4.64 12.29 -4.92
CA PHE A 154 -3.28 12.54 -4.47
C PHE A 154 -3.23 13.56 -3.32
N HIS A 155 -3.75 14.77 -3.52
CA HIS A 155 -3.71 15.83 -2.52
C HIS A 155 -4.75 15.64 -1.40
N SER A 156 -5.89 15.02 -1.71
CA SER A 156 -6.99 14.88 -0.76
C SER A 156 -6.88 13.65 0.14
N ARG A 157 -6.10 12.65 -0.26
CA ARG A 157 -6.07 11.36 0.44
C ARG A 157 -4.67 10.76 0.54
N ILE A 158 -3.97 10.55 -0.59
CA ILE A 158 -2.69 9.83 -0.63
C ILE A 158 -1.62 10.58 0.16
N LEU A 159 -1.34 11.81 -0.22
CA LEU A 159 -0.30 12.62 0.41
C LEU A 159 -0.57 12.89 1.89
N PRO A 160 -1.79 13.23 2.35
CA PRO A 160 -2.09 13.36 3.77
C PRO A 160 -1.89 12.06 4.56
N SER A 161 -2.20 10.89 3.96
CA SER A 161 -1.95 9.60 4.61
C SER A 161 -0.46 9.30 4.74
N LEU A 162 0.33 9.57 3.70
CA LEU A 162 1.79 9.42 3.73
C LEU A 162 2.44 10.39 4.73
N LYS A 163 1.97 11.63 4.82
CA LYS A 163 2.42 12.60 5.83
C LYS A 163 2.12 12.10 7.25
N LEU A 164 0.91 11.60 7.50
CA LEU A 164 0.57 11.04 8.80
C LEU A 164 1.51 9.88 9.17
N MET A 165 1.79 8.98 8.23
CA MET A 165 2.75 7.88 8.44
C MET A 165 4.14 8.43 8.74
N SER A 166 4.64 9.39 7.96
CA SER A 166 5.94 10.03 8.18
C SER A 166 6.04 10.66 9.57
N ASP A 167 5.00 11.38 10.00
CA ASP A 167 5.02 12.14 11.25
C ASP A 167 4.79 11.28 12.52
N LYS A 168 4.13 10.12 12.38
CA LYS A 168 3.58 9.37 13.54
C LYS A 168 3.99 7.90 13.60
N VAL A 169 4.55 7.35 12.53
CA VAL A 169 4.86 5.92 12.43
C VAL A 169 6.32 5.67 12.11
N ILE A 170 6.93 6.49 11.24
CA ILE A 170 8.36 6.38 10.95
C ILE A 170 9.17 6.78 12.18
N ASP A 171 10.06 5.88 12.58
CA ASP A 171 10.95 6.06 13.73
C ASP A 171 12.26 5.27 13.52
N SER A 172 13.04 5.04 14.57
CA SER A 172 14.27 4.23 14.53
C SER A 172 14.04 2.75 14.20
N LYS A 173 12.79 2.26 14.34
CA LYS A 173 12.42 0.85 14.12
C LYS A 173 11.73 0.62 12.78
N PHE A 174 11.18 1.67 12.16
CA PHE A 174 10.51 1.58 10.86
C PHE A 174 10.85 2.78 10.00
N ALA A 175 11.51 2.55 8.87
CA ALA A 175 11.91 3.57 7.92
C ALA A 175 11.46 3.22 6.49
N VAL A 176 11.12 4.25 5.72
CA VAL A 176 10.68 4.11 4.32
C VAL A 176 11.54 5.01 3.43
N TYR A 177 12.01 4.49 2.31
CA TYR A 177 12.82 5.21 1.32
C TYR A 177 12.24 5.02 -0.07
N ASN A 178 12.44 5.98 -0.97
CA ASN A 178 11.94 5.92 -2.34
C ASN A 178 13.09 5.93 -3.35
N LEU A 179 13.12 4.98 -4.27
CA LEU A 179 14.06 4.92 -5.38
C LEU A 179 13.63 5.70 -6.61
N SER A 180 12.39 6.20 -6.65
CA SER A 180 11.88 6.97 -7.79
C SER A 180 12.23 8.47 -7.63
N PRO A 181 13.24 9.00 -8.34
CA PRO A 181 13.67 10.38 -8.19
C PRO A 181 12.64 11.39 -8.71
N SER A 182 11.78 10.97 -9.66
CA SER A 182 10.69 11.75 -10.24
C SER A 182 9.36 11.63 -9.52
N SER A 183 9.35 11.01 -8.34
CA SER A 183 8.13 10.78 -7.57
C SER A 183 7.46 12.08 -7.15
N ARG A 184 6.14 12.12 -7.23
CA ARG A 184 5.33 13.23 -6.68
C ARG A 184 5.30 13.24 -5.14
N ILE A 185 5.78 12.18 -4.48
CA ILE A 185 5.89 12.15 -3.03
C ILE A 185 7.06 13.06 -2.63
N PRO A 186 6.84 14.13 -1.84
CA PRO A 186 7.92 15.01 -1.41
C PRO A 186 8.98 14.23 -0.63
N SER A 187 10.27 14.55 -0.87
CA SER A 187 11.39 13.93 -0.14
C SER A 187 11.37 14.22 1.37
N SER A 188 10.67 15.27 1.80
CA SER A 188 10.40 15.57 3.21
C SER A 188 9.38 14.60 3.84
N VAL A 189 8.61 13.85 3.04
CA VAL A 189 7.63 12.85 3.51
C VAL A 189 8.22 11.44 3.43
N ILE A 190 8.82 11.09 2.29
CA ILE A 190 9.58 9.85 2.08
C ILE A 190 10.88 10.22 1.39
N PRO A 191 12.02 10.07 2.06
CA PRO A 191 13.32 10.45 1.50
C PRO A 191 13.64 9.66 0.23
N VAL A 192 14.11 10.37 -0.79
CA VAL A 192 14.66 9.75 -2.01
C VAL A 192 16.03 9.15 -1.71
N THR A 193 16.27 7.95 -2.20
CA THR A 193 17.56 7.25 -2.06
C THR A 193 18.06 6.71 -3.39
N THR A 194 19.29 6.20 -3.43
CA THR A 194 19.89 5.53 -4.58
C THR A 194 20.19 4.07 -4.28
N LEU A 195 20.41 3.25 -5.31
CA LEU A 195 20.75 1.83 -5.14
C LEU A 195 22.01 1.63 -4.29
N ASP A 196 23.01 2.50 -4.45
CA ASP A 196 24.24 2.39 -3.65
C ASP A 196 24.01 2.65 -2.16
N LYS A 197 23.16 3.65 -1.85
CA LYS A 197 22.75 3.93 -0.47
C LYS A 197 21.89 2.82 0.12
N VAL A 198 21.05 2.16 -0.70
CA VAL A 198 20.22 1.03 -0.24
C VAL A 198 21.09 -0.11 0.30
N LYS A 199 22.21 -0.43 -0.35
CA LYS A 199 23.14 -1.45 0.15
C LYS A 199 23.62 -1.15 1.57
N ALA A 200 24.00 0.10 1.83
CA ALA A 200 24.40 0.56 3.16
C ALA A 200 23.23 0.52 4.17
N ILE A 201 22.03 0.95 3.74
CA ILE A 201 20.82 0.95 4.59
C ILE A 201 20.44 -0.47 5.04
N ILE A 202 20.61 -1.49 4.17
CA ILE A 202 20.24 -2.88 4.49
C ILE A 202 21.25 -3.53 5.45
N GLN A 203 22.50 -3.08 5.44
CA GLN A 203 23.57 -3.64 6.27
C GLN A 203 23.60 -3.09 7.70
N THR A 204 22.86 -2.02 7.99
CA THR A 204 22.67 -1.44 9.34
C THR A 204 21.40 -1.93 10.01
#